data_63cf6747b99045a33257833f7290f0bc
#
_entry.id   63cf6747b99045a33257833f7290f0bc
#
_cell.length_a   1.000
_cell.length_b   1.000
_cell.length_c   1.000
_cell.angle_alpha   90.00
_cell.angle_beta   90.00
_cell.angle_gamma   90.00
#
_symmetry.space_group_name_H-M   'P 1'
#
loop_
_entity.id
_entity.type
_entity.pdbx_description
1 polymer ?
#
loop_
_entity_poly.entity_id
_entity_poly.type
_entity_poly.pdbx_seq_one_letter_code
_entity_poly.pdbx_strand_id
1 'polypeptide(L)'
;LVGLDPSMAKRYPAQLSGGQRQRVGVARALANRADILLMDEPFGALDPLVRADLQRQLRRIQKSLGTTILFVTHDIDEAIVLGDRIVLLREGAQIAQEGTPRDLLLNPANDFVREFLGTSAISERERILEGAPGGSQAGKPGTASANDAQGERA
;
A
#
# COMPACT_ATOMS: atom_id res chain seq x y z
N LEU A 1 -1.95 -17.46 11.56
CA LEU A 1 -1.47 -16.09 11.51
C LEU A 1 -0.74 -15.80 10.17
N VAL A 2 0.30 -16.55 9.83
CA VAL A 2 1.12 -16.38 8.62
C VAL A 2 0.81 -17.40 7.51
N GLY A 3 -0.33 -18.08 7.56
CA GLY A 3 -0.78 -19.03 6.54
C GLY A 3 0.10 -20.29 6.41
N LEU A 4 0.76 -20.71 7.48
CA LEU A 4 1.47 -21.98 7.54
C LEU A 4 0.55 -23.06 8.10
N ASP A 5 0.61 -24.27 7.51
CA ASP A 5 -0.10 -25.43 8.01
C ASP A 5 0.48 -25.85 9.36
N PRO A 6 -0.35 -26.10 10.39
CA PRO A 6 0.12 -26.55 11.71
C PRO A 6 0.97 -27.82 11.68
N SER A 7 0.78 -28.71 10.69
CA SER A 7 1.60 -29.91 10.52
C SER A 7 3.08 -29.61 10.27
N MET A 8 3.40 -28.40 9.84
CA MET A 8 4.78 -27.96 9.60
C MET A 8 5.53 -27.58 10.87
N ALA A 9 4.87 -27.48 12.03
CA ALA A 9 5.46 -27.01 13.28
C ALA A 9 6.68 -27.85 13.76
N LYS A 10 6.74 -29.12 13.33
CA LYS A 10 7.84 -30.02 13.67
C LYS A 10 8.91 -30.16 12.59
N ARG A 11 8.80 -29.43 11.48
CA ARG A 11 9.77 -29.49 10.38
C ARG A 11 10.99 -28.64 10.66
N TYR A 12 12.13 -29.15 10.25
CA TYR A 12 13.38 -28.38 10.28
C TYR A 12 13.44 -27.41 9.08
N PRO A 13 14.21 -26.32 9.17
CA PRO A 13 14.34 -25.33 8.10
C PRO A 13 14.69 -25.92 6.73
N ALA A 14 15.54 -26.96 6.70
CA ALA A 14 15.92 -27.65 5.46
C ALA A 14 14.73 -28.38 4.77
N GLN A 15 13.66 -28.66 5.50
CA GLN A 15 12.47 -29.34 5.02
C GLN A 15 11.37 -28.36 4.55
N LEU A 16 11.66 -27.06 4.60
CA LEU A 16 10.76 -25.99 4.22
C LEU A 16 11.19 -25.36 2.89
N SER A 17 10.22 -24.97 2.07
CA SER A 17 10.50 -24.15 0.89
C SER A 17 11.01 -22.76 1.28
N GLY A 18 11.59 -22.01 0.35
CA GLY A 18 12.04 -20.63 0.58
C GLY A 18 10.95 -19.76 1.16
N GLY A 19 9.76 -19.77 0.53
CA GLY A 19 8.60 -19.03 1.01
C GLY A 19 8.07 -19.48 2.37
N GLN A 20 8.11 -20.78 2.67
CA GLN A 20 7.75 -21.29 4.01
C GLN A 20 8.74 -20.81 5.08
N ARG A 21 10.03 -20.84 4.79
CA ARG A 21 11.06 -20.29 5.71
C ARG A 21 10.85 -18.80 5.97
N GLN A 22 10.51 -18.05 4.93
CA GLN A 22 10.25 -16.62 5.07
C GLN A 22 9.03 -16.34 5.95
N ARG A 23 7.92 -17.06 5.76
CA ARG A 23 6.74 -16.99 6.63
C ARG A 23 7.05 -17.36 8.09
N VAL A 24 7.91 -18.35 8.32
CA VAL A 24 8.41 -18.69 9.67
C VAL A 24 9.20 -17.54 10.26
N GLY A 25 10.06 -16.87 9.47
CA GLY A 25 10.80 -15.68 9.88
C GLY A 25 9.89 -14.55 10.34
N VAL A 26 8.85 -14.25 9.54
CA VAL A 26 7.82 -13.24 9.89
C VAL A 26 7.08 -13.66 11.17
N ALA A 27 6.65 -14.92 11.29
CA ALA A 27 5.97 -15.41 12.50
C ALA A 27 6.85 -15.29 13.75
N ARG A 28 8.13 -15.61 13.64
CA ARG A 28 9.11 -15.49 14.73
C ARG A 28 9.27 -14.04 15.17
N ALA A 29 9.38 -13.12 14.23
CA ALA A 29 9.50 -11.70 14.51
C ALA A 29 8.26 -11.15 15.24
N LEU A 30 7.06 -11.55 14.80
CA LEU A 30 5.80 -11.16 15.42
C LEU A 30 5.57 -11.79 16.81
N ALA A 31 6.09 -12.99 17.06
CA ALA A 31 5.90 -13.70 18.33
C ALA A 31 6.52 -12.96 19.52
N ASN A 32 7.56 -12.17 19.29
CA ASN A 32 8.26 -11.43 20.34
C ASN A 32 7.48 -10.18 20.83
N ARG A 33 6.38 -9.80 20.18
CA ARG A 33 5.56 -8.61 20.53
C ARG A 33 6.39 -7.35 20.71
N ALA A 34 7.42 -7.18 19.88
CA ALA A 34 8.26 -6.00 19.90
C ALA A 34 7.47 -4.76 19.44
N ASP A 35 7.75 -3.60 20.04
CA ASP A 35 7.14 -2.33 19.63
C ASP A 35 7.58 -1.91 18.23
N ILE A 36 8.80 -2.28 17.85
CA ILE A 36 9.38 -2.00 16.54
C ILE A 36 9.88 -3.31 15.90
N LEU A 37 9.49 -3.53 14.66
CA LEU A 37 9.87 -4.67 13.85
C LEU A 37 10.70 -4.21 12.66
N LEU A 38 11.90 -4.82 12.50
CA LEU A 38 12.74 -4.58 11.33
C LEU A 38 12.66 -5.78 10.40
N MET A 39 12.39 -5.53 9.14
CA MET A 39 12.29 -6.57 8.11
C MET A 39 13.13 -6.16 6.88
N ASP A 40 13.94 -7.08 6.39
CA ASP A 40 14.74 -6.91 5.19
C ASP A 40 14.22 -7.87 4.12
N GLU A 41 13.75 -7.30 2.99
CA GLU A 41 13.17 -8.03 1.85
C GLU A 41 12.14 -9.11 2.26
N PRO A 42 11.11 -8.77 3.07
CA PRO A 42 10.25 -9.80 3.69
C PRO A 42 9.41 -10.60 2.69
N PHE A 43 9.33 -10.17 1.43
CA PHE A 43 8.50 -10.80 0.42
C PHE A 43 9.28 -11.30 -0.81
N GLY A 44 10.60 -11.08 -0.87
CA GLY A 44 11.42 -11.30 -2.06
C GLY A 44 11.43 -12.73 -2.61
N ALA A 45 11.31 -13.75 -1.75
CA ALA A 45 11.33 -15.16 -2.15
C ALA A 45 9.95 -15.79 -2.37
N LEU A 46 8.89 -14.98 -2.49
CA LEU A 46 7.51 -15.45 -2.60
C LEU A 46 6.97 -15.33 -4.03
N ASP A 47 6.15 -16.31 -4.43
CA ASP A 47 5.34 -16.15 -5.62
C ASP A 47 4.27 -15.04 -5.44
N PRO A 48 3.74 -14.45 -6.53
CA PRO A 48 2.86 -13.28 -6.45
C PRO A 48 1.59 -13.49 -5.61
N LEU A 49 0.97 -14.67 -5.66
CA LEU A 49 -0.26 -14.96 -4.91
C LEU A 49 0.02 -15.08 -3.41
N VAL A 50 1.07 -15.80 -3.07
CA VAL A 50 1.52 -15.99 -1.69
C VAL A 50 1.99 -14.66 -1.10
N ARG A 51 2.70 -13.85 -1.89
CA ARG A 51 3.13 -12.51 -1.53
C ARG A 51 1.95 -11.62 -1.15
N ALA A 52 0.97 -11.48 -2.05
CA ALA A 52 -0.21 -10.66 -1.82
C ALA A 52 -1.00 -11.10 -0.58
N ASP A 53 -1.07 -12.41 -0.31
CA ASP A 53 -1.74 -12.93 0.87
C ASP A 53 -0.98 -12.58 2.16
N LEU A 54 0.34 -12.79 2.18
CA LEU A 54 1.18 -12.45 3.34
C LEU A 54 1.18 -10.94 3.63
N GLN A 55 1.20 -10.10 2.60
CA GLN A 55 1.10 -8.65 2.73
C GLN A 55 -0.22 -8.23 3.41
N ARG A 56 -1.35 -8.80 2.97
CA ARG A 56 -2.65 -8.56 3.61
C ARG A 56 -2.68 -9.01 5.07
N GLN A 57 -2.09 -10.17 5.36
CA GLN A 57 -2.01 -10.69 6.73
C GLN A 57 -1.14 -9.81 7.61
N LEU A 58 0.04 -9.41 7.13
CA LEU A 58 0.96 -8.52 7.86
C LEU A 58 0.28 -7.20 8.21
N ARG A 59 -0.43 -6.58 7.26
CA ARG A 59 -1.16 -5.33 7.49
C ARG A 59 -2.27 -5.47 8.54
N ARG A 60 -2.99 -6.60 8.53
CA ARG A 60 -4.01 -6.89 9.56
C ARG A 60 -3.39 -7.04 10.94
N ILE A 61 -2.29 -7.77 11.04
CA ILE A 61 -1.57 -8.02 12.30
C ILE A 61 -1.01 -6.71 12.83
N GLN A 62 -0.34 -5.93 11.98
CA GLN A 62 0.22 -4.63 12.36
C GLN A 62 -0.86 -3.72 12.95
N LYS A 63 -2.01 -3.61 12.29
CA LYS A 63 -3.14 -2.81 12.81
C LYS A 63 -3.69 -3.33 14.14
N SER A 64 -3.74 -4.64 14.33
CA SER A 64 -4.28 -5.24 15.56
C SER A 64 -3.33 -5.14 16.75
N LEU A 65 -2.01 -5.12 16.50
CA LEU A 65 -0.98 -5.05 17.54
C LEU A 65 -0.50 -3.63 17.80
N GLY A 66 -0.73 -2.69 16.87
CA GLY A 66 -0.19 -1.33 16.96
C GLY A 66 1.34 -1.26 16.82
N THR A 67 1.97 -2.32 16.31
CA THR A 67 3.43 -2.41 16.17
C THR A 67 3.92 -1.51 15.03
N THR A 68 5.02 -0.81 15.24
CA THR A 68 5.72 -0.10 14.17
C THR A 68 6.56 -1.08 13.37
N ILE A 69 6.40 -1.10 12.05
CA ILE A 69 7.18 -1.95 11.15
C ILE A 69 8.02 -1.06 10.25
N LEU A 70 9.32 -1.26 10.28
CA LEU A 70 10.25 -0.73 9.28
C LEU A 70 10.70 -1.88 8.39
N PHE A 71 10.36 -1.84 7.11
CA PHE A 71 10.84 -2.83 6.17
C PHE A 71 11.60 -2.18 5.01
N VAL A 72 12.62 -2.87 4.54
CA VAL A 72 13.40 -2.51 3.36
C VAL A 72 12.95 -3.39 2.21
N THR A 73 12.71 -2.78 1.05
CA THR A 73 12.38 -3.49 -0.18
C THR A 73 12.93 -2.72 -1.38
N HIS A 74 13.25 -3.43 -2.45
CA HIS A 74 13.54 -2.84 -3.76
C HIS A 74 12.28 -2.77 -4.64
N ASP A 75 11.15 -3.30 -4.17
CA ASP A 75 9.87 -3.31 -4.88
C ASP A 75 9.03 -2.12 -4.45
N ILE A 76 8.89 -1.15 -5.35
CA ILE A 76 8.13 0.08 -5.06
C ILE A 76 6.64 -0.18 -4.85
N ASP A 77 6.08 -1.20 -5.50
CA ASP A 77 4.67 -1.55 -5.34
C ASP A 77 4.40 -2.08 -3.92
N GLU A 78 5.34 -2.82 -3.34
CA GLU A 78 5.26 -3.23 -1.94
C GLU A 78 5.27 -2.03 -0.99
N ALA A 79 6.17 -1.07 -1.24
CA ALA A 79 6.25 0.13 -0.42
C ALA A 79 4.96 0.97 -0.51
N ILE A 80 4.39 1.11 -1.71
CA ILE A 80 3.13 1.85 -1.94
C ILE A 80 1.93 1.15 -1.27
N VAL A 81 1.86 -0.18 -1.39
CA VAL A 81 0.72 -0.96 -0.85
C VAL A 81 0.75 -1.05 0.67
N LEU A 82 1.92 -1.15 1.28
CA LEU A 82 2.06 -1.44 2.71
C LEU A 82 2.45 -0.24 3.55
N GLY A 83 3.23 0.68 3.00
CA GLY A 83 3.81 1.79 3.76
C GLY A 83 2.79 2.86 4.10
N ASP A 84 2.80 3.33 5.34
CA ASP A 84 2.15 4.58 5.74
C ASP A 84 3.07 5.77 5.42
N ARG A 85 4.38 5.54 5.48
CA ARG A 85 5.45 6.47 5.05
C ARG A 85 6.51 5.71 4.27
N ILE A 86 7.07 6.34 3.27
CA ILE A 86 8.12 5.79 2.40
C ILE A 86 9.31 6.74 2.44
N VAL A 87 10.49 6.17 2.58
CA VAL A 87 11.77 6.86 2.38
C VAL A 87 12.44 6.23 1.16
N LEU A 88 12.51 6.97 0.07
CA LEU A 88 13.20 6.54 -1.15
C LEU A 88 14.66 6.94 -1.08
N LEU A 89 15.53 5.94 -1.15
CA LEU A 89 16.97 6.11 -1.12
C LEU A 89 17.57 5.96 -2.53
N ARG A 90 18.60 6.72 -2.80
CA ARG A 90 19.49 6.56 -3.96
C ARG A 90 20.88 6.14 -3.52
N GLU A 91 21.76 5.93 -4.47
CA GLU A 91 23.14 5.53 -4.22
C GLU A 91 23.80 6.41 -3.16
N GLY A 92 24.62 5.77 -2.30
CA GLY A 92 25.25 6.44 -1.17
C GLY A 92 24.32 6.74 0.00
N ALA A 93 23.19 6.02 0.12
CA ALA A 93 22.20 6.19 1.18
C ALA A 93 21.62 7.62 1.29
N GLN A 94 21.59 8.36 0.19
CA GLN A 94 21.02 9.69 0.14
C GLN A 94 19.50 9.60 0.00
N ILE A 95 18.77 10.35 0.82
CA ILE A 95 17.31 10.43 0.72
C ILE A 95 16.95 11.20 -0.56
N ALA A 96 16.28 10.54 -1.49
CA ALA A 96 15.75 11.16 -2.71
C ALA A 96 14.41 11.85 -2.46
N GLN A 97 13.55 11.19 -1.69
CA GLN A 97 12.27 11.72 -1.23
C GLN A 97 11.76 10.92 -0.02
N GLU A 98 11.01 11.60 0.82
CA GLU A 98 10.31 11.01 1.96
C GLU A 98 8.88 11.54 1.96
N GLY A 99 7.90 10.68 2.30
CA GLY A 99 6.50 11.09 2.37
C GLY A 99 5.53 9.92 2.47
N THR A 100 4.25 10.21 2.35
CA THR A 100 3.22 9.18 2.17
C THR A 100 3.29 8.60 0.75
N PRO A 101 2.75 7.40 0.49
CA PRO A 101 2.60 6.90 -0.88
C PRO A 101 1.96 7.92 -1.82
N ARG A 102 0.94 8.63 -1.33
CA ARG A 102 0.25 9.69 -2.09
C ARG A 102 1.18 10.84 -2.47
N ASP A 103 2.03 11.27 -1.54
CA ASP A 103 2.97 12.38 -1.79
C ASP A 103 3.97 12.00 -2.88
N LEU A 104 4.54 10.78 -2.82
CA LEU A 104 5.49 10.31 -3.82
C LEU A 104 4.83 10.20 -5.20
N LEU A 105 3.63 9.63 -5.25
CA LEU A 105 2.92 9.40 -6.51
C LEU A 105 2.45 10.69 -7.19
N LEU A 106 1.93 11.64 -6.42
CA LEU A 106 1.35 12.86 -6.98
C LEU A 106 2.38 13.99 -7.15
N ASN A 107 3.38 14.05 -6.26
CA ASN A 107 4.36 15.12 -6.19
C ASN A 107 5.80 14.57 -6.15
N PRO A 108 6.27 13.85 -7.19
CA PRO A 108 7.64 13.36 -7.23
C PRO A 108 8.63 14.55 -7.19
N ALA A 109 9.57 14.51 -6.25
CA ALA A 109 10.48 15.61 -5.94
C ALA A 109 11.46 15.93 -7.08
N ASN A 110 11.81 14.94 -7.91
CA ASN A 110 12.74 15.09 -9.01
C ASN A 110 12.54 13.97 -10.05
N ASP A 111 13.30 14.06 -11.16
CA ASP A 111 13.18 13.09 -12.26
C ASP A 111 13.61 11.69 -11.86
N PHE A 112 14.61 11.54 -10.99
CA PHE A 112 14.98 10.22 -10.44
C PHE A 112 13.80 9.54 -9.74
N VAL A 113 13.08 10.25 -8.88
CA VAL A 113 11.89 9.72 -8.20
C VAL A 113 10.81 9.36 -9.21
N ARG A 114 10.57 10.21 -10.20
CA ARG A 114 9.58 9.98 -11.25
C ARG A 114 9.90 8.74 -12.08
N GLU A 115 11.16 8.56 -12.44
CA GLU A 115 11.66 7.41 -13.20
C GLU A 115 11.59 6.13 -12.35
N PHE A 116 12.01 6.21 -11.09
CA PHE A 116 11.97 5.08 -10.16
C PHE A 116 10.54 4.57 -9.90
N LEU A 117 9.58 5.46 -9.78
CA LEU A 117 8.16 5.11 -9.64
C LEU A 117 7.60 4.45 -10.92
N GLY A 118 8.15 4.79 -12.10
CA GLY A 118 7.86 4.14 -13.37
C GLY A 118 6.39 4.04 -13.72
N THR A 119 6.06 3.02 -14.53
CA THR A 119 4.69 2.71 -14.96
C THR A 119 3.80 2.14 -13.86
N SER A 120 4.38 1.52 -12.85
CA SER A 120 3.63 1.00 -11.67
C SER A 120 2.87 2.09 -10.94
N ALA A 121 3.44 3.31 -10.93
CA ALA A 121 2.80 4.48 -10.34
C ALA A 121 1.55 4.95 -11.09
N ILE A 122 1.41 4.65 -12.38
CA ILE A 122 0.32 5.20 -13.20
C ILE A 122 -1.03 4.66 -12.72
N SER A 123 -1.18 3.35 -12.60
CA SER A 123 -2.43 2.71 -12.18
C SER A 123 -2.85 3.11 -10.76
N GLU A 124 -1.89 3.25 -9.85
CA GLU A 124 -2.18 3.64 -8.48
C GLU A 124 -2.47 5.14 -8.35
N ARG A 125 -1.82 5.99 -9.18
CA ARG A 125 -2.18 7.41 -9.30
C ARG A 125 -3.61 7.59 -9.75
N GLU A 126 -4.04 6.86 -10.78
CA GLU A 126 -5.41 6.88 -11.28
C GLU A 126 -6.39 6.48 -10.18
N ARG A 127 -6.13 5.39 -9.47
CA ARG A 127 -6.95 4.97 -8.33
C ARG A 127 -7.05 6.02 -7.22
N ILE A 128 -5.94 6.69 -6.89
CA ILE A 128 -5.93 7.74 -5.87
C ILE A 128 -6.73 8.97 -6.34
N LEU A 129 -6.63 9.32 -7.61
CA LEU A 129 -7.35 10.46 -8.18
C LEU A 129 -8.85 10.18 -8.32
N GLU A 130 -9.23 8.96 -8.70
CA GLU A 130 -10.62 8.53 -8.82
C GLU A 130 -11.29 8.33 -7.44
N GLY A 131 -10.55 7.90 -6.44
CA GLY A 131 -11.03 7.71 -5.06
C GLY A 131 -11.06 8.99 -4.22
N ALA A 132 -10.64 10.12 -4.72
CA ALA A 132 -10.85 11.40 -4.07
C ALA A 132 -12.36 11.72 -4.12
N PRO A 133 -13.06 11.95 -2.97
CA PRO A 133 -14.46 12.35 -2.99
C PRO A 133 -14.58 13.59 -3.83
N GLY A 134 -15.33 13.47 -4.92
CA GLY A 134 -15.51 14.52 -5.93
C GLY A 134 -15.84 15.83 -5.25
N GLY A 135 -15.06 16.85 -5.59
CA GLY A 135 -15.35 18.22 -5.21
C GLY A 135 -16.80 18.54 -5.53
N SER A 136 -17.47 19.09 -4.54
CA SER A 136 -18.78 19.71 -4.58
C SER A 136 -19.14 20.18 -6.00
N GLN A 137 -20.18 19.60 -6.59
CA GLN A 137 -20.89 20.21 -7.69
C GLN A 137 -21.45 21.55 -7.16
N ALA A 138 -20.78 22.62 -7.51
CA ALA A 138 -21.32 23.95 -7.36
C ALA A 138 -22.66 23.98 -8.14
N GLY A 139 -23.74 24.13 -7.39
CA GLY A 139 -25.09 24.24 -7.92
C GLY A 139 -25.14 25.33 -8.97
N LYS A 140 -25.58 24.98 -10.16
CA LYS A 140 -26.04 25.96 -11.16
C LYS A 140 -27.28 26.66 -10.58
N PRO A 141 -27.33 27.97 -10.54
CA PRO A 141 -28.57 28.68 -10.22
C PRO A 141 -29.59 28.39 -11.33
N GLY A 142 -30.72 27.80 -10.95
CA GLY A 142 -31.86 27.62 -11.82
C GLY A 142 -32.38 28.96 -12.28
N THR A 143 -32.31 29.21 -13.57
CA THR A 143 -33.04 30.29 -14.22
C THR A 143 -34.51 29.95 -14.11
N ALA A 144 -35.20 30.76 -13.30
CA ALA A 144 -36.66 30.89 -13.36
C ALA A 144 -37.04 31.42 -14.74
N SER A 145 -37.78 30.65 -15.50
CA SER A 145 -38.52 31.15 -16.64
C SER A 145 -40.00 31.25 -16.26
N ALA A 146 -40.43 32.46 -16.07
CA ALA A 146 -41.82 32.80 -16.11
C ALA A 146 -42.29 32.72 -17.57
N ASN A 147 -43.40 32.09 -17.82
CA ASN A 147 -44.31 32.46 -18.87
C ASN A 147 -45.71 31.93 -18.57
N ASP A 148 -46.58 32.83 -18.21
CA ASP A 148 -47.81 33.30 -18.86
C ASP A 148 -48.85 32.21 -19.11
N ALA A 149 -49.90 32.31 -18.33
CA ALA A 149 -51.17 32.99 -18.60
C ALA A 149 -51.85 32.61 -19.92
N GLN A 150 -53.10 32.36 -19.76
CA GLN A 150 -54.22 32.27 -20.66
C GLN A 150 -54.72 30.86 -20.90
N GLY A 151 -55.85 30.52 -20.47
CA GLY A 151 -57.12 31.11 -20.86
C GLY A 151 -58.04 29.98 -21.20
N GLU A 152 -59.17 30.07 -20.65
CA GLU A 152 -60.48 29.96 -21.30
C GLU A 152 -61.20 28.62 -21.26
N ARG A 153 -62.29 28.72 -20.49
CA ARG A 153 -63.64 28.29 -20.80
C ARG A 153 -63.93 26.85 -21.24
N ALA A 154 -64.67 26.15 -20.48
CA ALA A 154 -66.09 25.82 -20.60
C ALA A 154 -66.52 24.93 -19.43
#